data_8211b71097ea89b61d246e51b1551e89
#
_entry.id   8211b71097ea89b61d246e51b1551e89
#
_cell.length_a   1.000
_cell.length_b   1.000
_cell.length_c   1.000
_cell.angle_alpha   90.00
_cell.angle_beta   90.00
_cell.angle_gamma   90.00
#
_symmetry.space_group_name_H-M   'P 1'
#
loop_
_entity.id
_entity.type
_entity.pdbx_description
1 polymer ?
#
loop_
_entity_poly.entity_id
_entity_poly.type
_entity_poly.pdbx_seq_one_letter_code
_entity_poly.pdbx_strand_id
1 'polypeptide(L)'
;MRVIKHFFYFSLLSFYFSCSIPEKNCNLYKNGTFEFNTEINNEIVTSKFTRNDSIEIEYFQNKIDTSYVRWVSDCEFILTKKNPQSINDKKAISMKILSTDNEGYNFEFSIVGNNNSSFRGRAVKIN
;
A
#
# COMPACT_ATOMS: atom_id res chain seq x y z
N MET A 1 -69.77 16.50 8.98
CA MET A 1 -68.72 15.48 8.99
C MET A 1 -67.46 16.07 8.38
N ARG A 2 -66.47 16.32 9.19
CA ARG A 2 -65.16 16.78 8.69
C ARG A 2 -64.27 15.55 8.57
N VAL A 3 -63.91 15.19 7.35
CA VAL A 3 -62.94 14.13 7.09
C VAL A 3 -61.56 14.74 7.26
N ILE A 4 -60.86 14.39 8.32
CA ILE A 4 -59.48 14.78 8.54
C ILE A 4 -58.64 13.86 7.69
N LYS A 5 -58.14 14.35 6.57
CA LYS A 5 -57.11 13.68 5.78
C LYS A 5 -55.77 13.81 6.52
N HIS A 6 -55.38 12.73 7.19
CA HIS A 6 -54.03 12.62 7.67
C HIS A 6 -53.11 12.39 6.46
N PHE A 7 -52.43 13.44 6.08
CA PHE A 7 -51.32 13.36 5.14
C PHE A 7 -50.14 12.74 5.90
N PHE A 8 -49.93 11.47 5.69
CA PHE A 8 -48.77 10.76 6.20
C PHE A 8 -47.57 11.18 5.35
N TYR A 9 -46.82 12.18 5.84
CA TYR A 9 -45.52 12.50 5.29
C TYR A 9 -44.56 11.39 5.64
N PHE A 10 -44.41 10.42 4.75
CA PHE A 10 -43.34 9.43 4.80
C PHE A 10 -42.05 10.13 4.40
N SER A 11 -41.37 10.68 5.39
CA SER A 11 -40.01 11.23 5.22
C SER A 11 -39.08 10.08 4.87
N LEU A 12 -38.82 9.94 3.57
CA LEU A 12 -37.85 9.00 3.03
C LEU A 12 -36.46 9.52 3.42
N LEU A 13 -35.97 9.05 4.55
CA LEU A 13 -34.59 9.32 5.01
C LEU A 13 -33.66 8.56 4.05
N SER A 14 -33.25 9.23 2.99
CA SER A 14 -32.22 8.72 2.08
C SER A 14 -30.90 8.67 2.83
N PHE A 15 -30.55 7.50 3.33
CA PHE A 15 -29.20 7.23 3.79
C PHE A 15 -28.27 7.27 2.58
N TYR A 16 -27.68 8.41 2.35
CA TYR A 16 -26.53 8.51 1.44
C TYR A 16 -25.37 7.77 2.09
N PHE A 17 -25.19 6.49 1.73
CA PHE A 17 -23.94 5.80 1.96
C PHE A 17 -22.90 6.52 1.08
N SER A 18 -22.23 7.51 1.63
CA SER A 18 -21.05 8.08 1.01
C SER A 18 -19.95 7.03 1.07
N CYS A 19 -19.78 6.28 -0.01
CA CYS A 19 -18.59 5.47 -0.22
C CYS A 19 -17.44 6.44 -0.46
N SER A 20 -16.65 6.74 0.57
CA SER A 20 -15.43 7.54 0.41
C SER A 20 -14.40 6.70 -0.35
N ILE A 21 -13.98 7.20 -1.51
CA ILE A 21 -12.84 6.62 -2.24
C ILE A 21 -11.59 6.90 -1.41
N PRO A 22 -10.74 5.89 -1.11
CA PRO A 22 -9.50 6.11 -0.39
C PRO A 22 -8.64 7.15 -1.10
N GLU A 23 -8.06 8.07 -0.34
CA GLU A 23 -7.12 9.05 -0.86
C GLU A 23 -5.88 8.34 -1.42
N LYS A 24 -5.43 8.75 -2.61
CA LYS A 24 -4.21 8.25 -3.25
C LYS A 24 -3.38 9.40 -3.79
N ASN A 25 -2.39 9.81 -3.02
CA ASN A 25 -1.37 10.75 -3.48
C ASN A 25 -0.01 10.05 -3.54
N CYS A 26 0.13 9.14 -4.50
CA CYS A 26 1.28 8.27 -4.62
C CYS A 26 2.58 9.01 -4.96
N ASN A 27 2.50 10.17 -5.59
CA ASN A 27 3.67 10.97 -5.93
C ASN A 27 4.48 11.42 -4.71
N LEU A 28 3.82 11.60 -3.56
CA LEU A 28 4.48 11.95 -2.30
C LEU A 28 5.39 10.83 -1.78
N TYR A 29 5.17 9.62 -2.24
CA TYR A 29 5.82 8.42 -1.72
C TYR A 29 6.72 7.70 -2.72
N LYS A 30 7.00 8.33 -3.86
CA LYS A 30 7.95 7.76 -4.84
C LYS A 30 9.39 7.82 -4.36
N ASN A 31 9.75 8.86 -3.64
CA ASN A 31 11.08 9.09 -3.11
C ASN A 31 11.04 9.29 -1.61
N GLY A 32 12.06 8.85 -0.91
CA GLY A 32 12.23 9.11 0.50
C GLY A 32 12.76 7.93 1.29
N THR A 33 12.73 8.08 2.60
CA THR A 33 13.06 7.04 3.56
C THR A 33 11.81 6.62 4.32
N PHE A 34 11.64 5.32 4.44
CA PHE A 34 10.42 4.71 4.97
C PHE A 34 10.74 3.63 5.99
N GLU A 35 9.80 3.39 6.87
CA GLU A 35 9.80 2.23 7.77
C GLU A 35 8.50 1.45 7.64
N PHE A 36 8.59 0.13 7.77
CA PHE A 36 7.42 -0.70 8.00
C PHE A 36 7.73 -1.78 9.04
N ASN A 37 6.70 -2.18 9.75
CA ASN A 37 6.79 -3.19 10.79
C ASN A 37 6.22 -4.51 10.31
N THR A 38 6.94 -5.58 10.59
CA THR A 38 6.53 -6.96 10.31
C THR A 38 6.54 -7.74 11.61
N GLU A 39 5.56 -8.59 11.83
CA GLU A 39 5.54 -9.50 12.96
C GLU A 39 6.19 -10.83 12.57
N ILE A 40 7.27 -11.17 13.29
CA ILE A 40 7.99 -12.43 13.12
C ILE A 40 8.09 -13.11 14.50
N ASN A 41 7.56 -14.31 14.64
CA ASN A 41 7.58 -15.07 15.91
C ASN A 41 7.04 -14.28 17.11
N ASN A 42 5.93 -13.57 16.94
CA ASN A 42 5.30 -12.69 17.94
C ASN A 42 6.13 -11.47 18.35
N GLU A 43 7.19 -11.16 17.63
CA GLU A 43 8.00 -9.94 17.82
C GLU A 43 7.83 -9.01 16.62
N ILE A 44 7.72 -7.71 16.91
CA ILE A 44 7.67 -6.68 15.86
C ILE A 44 9.09 -6.38 15.40
N VAL A 45 9.36 -6.62 14.12
CA VAL A 45 10.63 -6.31 13.46
C VAL A 45 10.41 -5.16 12.50
N THR A 46 11.23 -4.13 12.61
CA THR A 46 11.17 -2.95 11.74
C THR A 46 12.14 -3.10 10.58
N SER A 47 11.62 -2.93 9.38
CA SER A 47 12.41 -2.78 8.16
C SER A 47 12.47 -1.31 7.78
N LYS A 48 13.61 -0.87 7.34
CA LYS A 48 13.85 0.50 6.85
C LYS A 48 14.31 0.45 5.41
N PHE A 49 13.76 1.29 4.58
CA PHE A 49 14.20 1.38 3.19
C PHE A 49 14.25 2.81 2.69
N THR A 50 15.15 3.06 1.76
CA THR A 50 15.23 4.32 1.01
C THR A 50 14.88 4.01 -0.44
N ARG A 51 14.12 4.89 -1.06
CA ARG A 51 13.73 4.76 -2.45
C ARG A 51 13.91 6.07 -3.20
N ASN A 52 14.45 5.96 -4.41
CA ASN A 52 14.40 7.00 -5.43
C ASN A 52 13.71 6.47 -6.68
N ASP A 53 13.75 7.20 -7.77
CA ASP A 53 13.03 6.83 -9.00
C ASP A 53 13.45 5.48 -9.61
N SER A 54 14.64 4.99 -9.29
CA SER A 54 15.26 3.83 -9.94
C SER A 54 15.65 2.70 -9.01
N ILE A 55 15.90 3.01 -7.74
CA ILE A 55 16.50 2.07 -6.78
C ILE A 55 15.81 2.16 -5.44
N GLU A 56 15.64 1.00 -4.82
CA GLU A 56 15.23 0.86 -3.42
C GLU A 56 16.30 0.06 -2.67
N ILE A 57 16.73 0.59 -1.53
CA ILE A 57 17.70 -0.06 -0.64
C ILE A 57 16.99 -0.37 0.67
N GLU A 58 16.91 -1.65 1.01
CA GLU A 58 16.28 -2.13 2.23
C GLU A 58 17.36 -2.53 3.25
N TYR A 59 17.14 -2.09 4.48
CA TYR A 59 17.94 -2.45 5.65
C TYR A 59 17.09 -3.29 6.59
N PHE A 60 17.42 -4.57 6.68
CA PHE A 60 16.69 -5.52 7.48
C PHE A 60 17.62 -6.53 8.15
N GLN A 61 17.54 -6.62 9.47
CA GLN A 61 18.33 -7.58 10.28
C GLN A 61 19.81 -7.64 9.89
N ASN A 62 20.48 -6.49 9.84
CA ASN A 62 21.89 -6.33 9.44
C ASN A 62 22.21 -6.74 7.99
N LYS A 63 21.20 -6.90 7.16
CA LYS A 63 21.35 -7.13 5.73
C LYS A 63 20.92 -5.90 4.94
N ILE A 64 21.62 -5.68 3.83
CA ILE A 64 21.32 -4.61 2.89
C ILE A 64 20.98 -5.26 1.55
N ASP A 65 19.75 -5.04 1.10
CA ASP A 65 19.29 -5.50 -0.20
C ASP A 65 18.98 -4.32 -1.10
N THR A 66 19.47 -4.36 -2.32
CA THR A 66 19.18 -3.35 -3.34
C THR A 66 18.31 -3.94 -4.44
N SER A 67 17.26 -3.21 -4.80
CA SER A 67 16.36 -3.57 -5.88
C SER A 67 16.23 -2.44 -6.89
N TYR A 68 16.04 -2.80 -8.15
CA TYR A 68 15.60 -1.85 -9.16
C TYR A 68 14.11 -1.59 -9.01
N VAL A 69 13.72 -0.33 -9.20
CA VAL A 69 12.34 0.13 -9.13
C VAL A 69 11.89 0.52 -10.54
N ARG A 70 10.78 -0.03 -10.98
CA ARG A 70 10.14 0.37 -12.24
C ARG A 70 8.68 0.71 -11.99
N TRP A 71 8.33 1.98 -12.11
CA TRP A 71 6.94 2.44 -12.00
C TRP A 71 6.17 2.07 -13.26
N VAL A 72 5.07 1.34 -13.08
CA VAL A 72 4.17 0.94 -14.17
C VAL A 72 2.94 1.82 -14.24
N SER A 73 2.63 2.52 -13.15
CA SER A 73 1.62 3.57 -13.05
C SER A 73 1.99 4.51 -11.90
N ASP A 74 1.15 5.49 -11.59
CA ASP A 74 1.40 6.42 -10.49
C ASP A 74 1.44 5.74 -9.11
N CYS A 75 0.74 4.62 -8.96
CA CYS A 75 0.58 3.92 -7.69
C CYS A 75 1.05 2.46 -7.73
N GLU A 76 1.67 2.03 -8.79
CA GLU A 76 2.18 0.66 -8.92
C GLU A 76 3.61 0.63 -9.43
N PHE A 77 4.43 -0.22 -8.85
CA PHE A 77 5.81 -0.41 -9.26
C PHE A 77 6.25 -1.86 -9.10
N ILE A 78 7.29 -2.20 -9.83
CA ILE A 78 7.91 -3.54 -9.81
C ILE A 78 9.29 -3.43 -9.19
N LEU A 79 9.57 -4.30 -8.24
CA LEU A 79 10.89 -4.47 -7.62
C LEU A 79 11.57 -5.71 -8.19
N THR A 80 12.82 -5.55 -8.58
CA THR A 80 13.69 -6.65 -9.03
C THR A 80 15.01 -6.56 -8.29
N LYS A 81 15.41 -7.61 -7.58
CA LYS A 81 16.68 -7.62 -6.86
C LYS A 81 17.87 -7.41 -7.81
N LYS A 82 18.79 -6.53 -7.42
CA LYS A 82 19.98 -6.23 -8.18
C LYS A 82 20.96 -7.40 -8.23
N ASN A 83 21.13 -8.09 -7.09
CA ASN A 83 22.05 -9.22 -6.94
C ASN A 83 21.30 -10.42 -6.39
N PRO A 84 20.51 -11.12 -7.20
CA PRO A 84 19.76 -12.28 -6.73
C PRO A 84 20.72 -13.41 -6.34
N GLN A 85 20.49 -14.02 -5.14
CA GLN A 85 21.30 -15.11 -4.63
C GLN A 85 20.62 -16.47 -4.78
N SER A 86 19.34 -16.49 -5.15
CA SER A 86 18.55 -17.70 -5.33
C SER A 86 17.57 -17.56 -6.49
N ILE A 87 16.93 -18.67 -6.87
CA ILE A 87 15.86 -18.65 -7.90
C ILE A 87 14.67 -17.81 -7.40
N ASN A 88 14.36 -17.87 -6.12
CA ASN A 88 13.27 -17.06 -5.55
C ASN A 88 13.59 -15.56 -5.60
N ASP A 89 14.84 -15.19 -5.41
CA ASP A 89 15.26 -13.79 -5.49
C ASP A 89 15.15 -13.20 -6.90
N LYS A 90 15.15 -14.05 -7.92
CA LYS A 90 14.97 -13.61 -9.32
C LYS A 90 13.53 -13.25 -9.65
N LYS A 91 12.58 -13.62 -8.81
CA LYS A 91 11.17 -13.31 -9.04
C LYS A 91 10.92 -11.83 -8.75
N ALA A 92 10.32 -11.14 -9.71
CA ALA A 92 9.93 -9.76 -9.53
C ALA A 92 8.74 -9.66 -8.58
N ILE A 93 8.71 -8.57 -7.81
CA ILE A 93 7.65 -8.28 -6.86
C ILE A 93 6.84 -7.09 -7.38
N SER A 94 5.54 -7.27 -7.48
CA SER A 94 4.60 -6.21 -7.77
C SER A 94 4.18 -5.52 -6.49
N MET A 95 4.32 -4.20 -6.45
CA MET A 95 3.93 -3.36 -5.33
C MET A 95 2.81 -2.42 -5.77
N LYS A 96 1.73 -2.40 -5.02
CA LYS A 96 0.56 -1.57 -5.28
C LYS A 96 0.24 -0.71 -4.07
N ILE A 97 0.24 0.60 -4.25
CA ILE A 97 -0.22 1.54 -3.21
C ILE A 97 -1.74 1.54 -3.24
N LEU A 98 -2.36 1.15 -2.12
CA LEU A 98 -3.81 1.05 -1.99
C LEU A 98 -4.44 2.36 -1.54
N SER A 99 -3.78 3.07 -0.64
CA SER A 99 -4.22 4.34 -0.09
C SER A 99 -3.04 5.10 0.51
N THR A 100 -3.17 6.41 0.59
CA THR A 100 -2.18 7.29 1.22
C THR A 100 -2.84 8.17 2.27
N ASP A 101 -2.06 8.63 3.24
CA ASP A 101 -2.42 9.65 4.21
C ASP A 101 -1.24 10.60 4.46
N ASN A 102 -1.29 11.42 5.49
CA ASN A 102 -0.24 12.40 5.77
C ASN A 102 1.07 11.78 6.28
N GLU A 103 1.05 10.54 6.72
CA GLU A 103 2.21 9.87 7.33
C GLU A 103 2.84 8.82 6.43
N GLY A 104 2.04 8.16 5.61
CA GLY A 104 2.52 7.04 4.82
C GLY A 104 1.48 6.47 3.87
N TYR A 105 1.66 5.21 3.52
CA TYR A 105 0.78 4.53 2.60
C TYR A 105 0.55 3.07 2.99
N ASN A 106 -0.63 2.56 2.63
CA ASN A 106 -0.94 1.15 2.69
C ASN A 106 -0.64 0.53 1.33
N PHE A 107 -0.05 -0.64 1.33
CA PHE A 107 0.34 -1.32 0.10
C PHE A 107 -0.05 -2.79 0.10
N GLU A 108 -0.09 -3.34 -1.09
CA GLU A 108 -0.22 -4.76 -1.35
C GLU A 108 0.95 -5.20 -2.22
N PHE A 109 1.56 -6.32 -1.89
CA PHE A 109 2.62 -6.88 -2.71
C PHE A 109 2.37 -8.35 -3.03
N SER A 110 2.84 -8.75 -4.19
CA SER A 110 2.73 -10.12 -4.68
C SER A 110 3.89 -10.42 -5.63
N ILE A 111 4.16 -11.70 -5.84
CA ILE A 111 5.10 -12.13 -6.87
C ILE A 111 4.43 -11.96 -8.23
N VAL A 112 5.12 -11.32 -9.18
CA VAL A 112 4.62 -11.16 -10.56
C VAL A 112 4.33 -12.54 -11.17
N GLY A 113 3.12 -12.69 -11.70
CA GLY A 113 2.66 -13.95 -12.30
C GLY A 113 2.02 -14.93 -11.31
N ASN A 114 2.03 -14.63 -10.01
CA ASN A 114 1.35 -15.42 -8.99
C ASN A 114 0.26 -14.60 -8.33
N ASN A 115 -0.96 -14.66 -8.87
CA ASN A 115 -2.09 -13.90 -8.36
C ASN A 115 -2.79 -14.55 -7.15
N ASN A 116 -2.35 -15.73 -6.71
CA ASN A 116 -3.02 -16.49 -5.65
C ASN A 116 -2.59 -16.09 -4.23
N SER A 117 -1.50 -15.33 -4.10
CA SER A 117 -0.97 -14.91 -2.80
C SER A 117 -0.55 -13.45 -2.87
N SER A 118 -1.23 -12.62 -2.09
CA SER A 118 -0.84 -11.23 -1.87
C SER A 118 -0.78 -10.93 -0.38
N PHE A 119 0.08 -9.99 -0.02
CA PHE A 119 0.28 -9.55 1.35
C PHE A 119 0.10 -8.04 1.42
N ARG A 120 -0.40 -7.55 2.53
CA ARG A 120 -0.62 -6.13 2.77
C ARG A 120 0.23 -5.64 3.92
N GLY A 121 0.64 -4.40 3.83
CA GLY A 121 1.40 -3.73 4.86
C GLY A 121 1.20 -2.23 4.81
N ARG A 122 1.85 -1.56 5.74
CA ARG A 122 1.87 -0.10 5.80
C ARG A 122 3.31 0.37 5.92
N ALA A 123 3.67 1.36 5.11
CA ALA A 123 4.93 2.07 5.19
C ALA A 123 4.71 3.50 5.67
N VAL A 124 5.54 3.96 6.59
CA VAL A 124 5.53 5.33 7.11
C VAL A 124 6.76 6.04 6.60
N LYS A 125 6.58 7.24 6.04
CA LYS A 125 7.68 8.08 5.57
C LYS A 125 8.32 8.79 6.75
N ILE A 126 9.63 8.63 6.91
CA ILE A 126 10.39 9.23 8.01
C ILE A 126 11.32 10.36 7.55
N ASN A 127 11.55 10.47 6.25
CA ASN A 127 12.32 11.58 5.66
C ASN A 127 12.08 11.71 4.15
#